data_c34536d27955b9dde992f92fe4af2d3d
#
_entry.id   c34536d27955b9dde992f92fe4af2d3d
#
_cell.length_a   1.000
_cell.length_b   1.000
_cell.length_c   1.000
_cell.angle_alpha   90.00
_cell.angle_beta   90.00
_cell.angle_gamma   90.00
#
_symmetry.space_group_name_H-M   'P 1'
#
loop_
_entity.id
_entity.type
_entity.pdbx_description
1 polymer ?
#
loop_
_entity_poly.entity_id
_entity_poly.type
_entity_poly.pdbx_seq_one_letter_code
_entity_poly.pdbx_strand_id
1 'polypeptide(L)'
;MAKKRFLYYLGNLFILMSLAGFVYIAYPVMLIYFFPPSPPPHTQLIRDGFYLSIPKIHAYSEVIVNVDPWNENVYKEALKKGVAHAKGTYLPGENKTIFLFAHSSGSPWEITHQNTVFLRLGELEKNDLVLIDYKKKRYQYTIYDKKEVSPIDTNYLKNIDKDIVILQTCTPIGTSLKRLLIFAKEY
;
A
#
# COMPACT_ATOMS: atom_id res chain seq x y z
N MET A 1 -41.79 -19.87 -31.39
CA MET A 1 -41.87 -19.32 -30.01
C MET A 1 -40.78 -19.87 -29.08
N ALA A 2 -40.45 -21.16 -29.10
CA ALA A 2 -39.43 -21.77 -28.21
C ALA A 2 -38.01 -21.15 -28.33
N LYS A 3 -37.53 -20.88 -29.56
CA LYS A 3 -36.21 -20.29 -29.81
C LYS A 3 -36.02 -18.89 -29.20
N LYS A 4 -37.08 -18.05 -29.21
CA LYS A 4 -37.03 -16.72 -28.58
C LYS A 4 -36.95 -16.81 -27.05
N ARG A 5 -37.69 -17.74 -26.43
CA ARG A 5 -37.62 -17.99 -24.98
C ARG A 5 -36.26 -18.53 -24.56
N PHE A 6 -35.71 -19.45 -25.35
CA PHE A 6 -34.37 -19.99 -25.11
C PHE A 6 -33.29 -18.88 -25.11
N LEU A 7 -33.29 -18.01 -26.14
CA LEU A 7 -32.35 -16.88 -26.22
C LEU A 7 -32.50 -15.89 -25.05
N TYR A 8 -33.75 -15.66 -24.63
CA TYR A 8 -34.01 -14.82 -23.46
C TYR A 8 -33.41 -15.39 -22.17
N TYR A 9 -33.63 -16.66 -21.88
CA TYR A 9 -33.05 -17.30 -20.69
C TYR A 9 -31.53 -17.41 -20.78
N LEU A 10 -30.98 -17.68 -21.96
CA LEU A 10 -29.54 -17.70 -22.17
C LEU A 10 -28.92 -16.34 -21.93
N GLY A 11 -29.53 -15.24 -22.41
CA GLY A 11 -29.09 -13.90 -22.16
C GLY A 11 -29.09 -13.55 -20.68
N ASN A 12 -30.18 -13.88 -19.96
CA ASN A 12 -30.25 -13.66 -18.52
C ASN A 12 -29.20 -14.47 -17.74
N LEU A 13 -28.94 -15.71 -18.20
CA LEU A 13 -27.88 -16.52 -17.59
C LEU A 13 -26.50 -15.85 -17.72
N PHE A 14 -26.15 -15.32 -18.89
CA PHE A 14 -24.90 -14.58 -19.07
C PHE A 14 -24.81 -13.32 -18.23
N ILE A 15 -25.91 -12.57 -18.07
CA ILE A 15 -25.96 -11.40 -17.20
C ILE A 15 -25.71 -11.83 -15.74
N LEU A 16 -26.35 -12.88 -15.26
CA LEU A 16 -26.15 -13.38 -13.90
C LEU A 16 -24.72 -13.88 -13.67
N MET A 17 -24.14 -14.60 -14.64
CA MET A 17 -22.76 -15.06 -14.56
C MET A 17 -21.77 -13.87 -14.53
N SER A 18 -22.01 -12.85 -15.37
CA SER A 18 -21.20 -11.63 -15.38
C SER A 18 -21.27 -10.88 -14.06
N LEU A 19 -22.48 -10.74 -13.51
CA LEU A 19 -22.69 -10.09 -12.20
C LEU A 19 -22.00 -10.88 -11.07
N ALA A 20 -22.15 -12.20 -11.05
CA ALA A 20 -21.48 -13.06 -10.08
C ALA A 20 -19.95 -12.96 -10.18
N GLY A 21 -19.40 -12.96 -11.41
CA GLY A 21 -17.98 -12.76 -11.65
C GLY A 21 -17.48 -11.39 -11.17
N PHE A 22 -18.25 -10.33 -11.43
CA PHE A 22 -17.93 -8.99 -10.95
C PHE A 22 -17.91 -8.92 -9.42
N VAL A 23 -18.94 -9.47 -8.77
CA VAL A 23 -19.01 -9.53 -7.30
C VAL A 23 -17.84 -10.33 -6.74
N TYR A 24 -17.52 -11.47 -7.32
CA TYR A 24 -16.38 -12.31 -6.90
C TYR A 24 -15.05 -11.55 -6.94
N ILE A 25 -14.81 -10.76 -7.99
CA ILE A 25 -13.57 -9.98 -8.15
C ILE A 25 -13.57 -8.75 -7.23
N ALA A 26 -14.69 -8.05 -7.10
CA ALA A 26 -14.78 -6.82 -6.32
C ALA A 26 -14.86 -7.06 -4.80
N TYR A 27 -15.45 -8.18 -4.37
CA TYR A 27 -15.75 -8.49 -2.98
C TYR A 27 -14.54 -8.41 -2.03
N PRO A 28 -13.36 -9.03 -2.34
CA PRO A 28 -12.20 -8.96 -1.44
C PRO A 28 -11.69 -7.53 -1.25
N VAL A 29 -11.69 -6.72 -2.32
CA VAL A 29 -11.25 -5.31 -2.25
C VAL A 29 -12.23 -4.50 -1.40
N MET A 30 -13.54 -4.69 -1.62
CA MET A 30 -14.59 -4.02 -0.84
C MET A 30 -14.50 -4.37 0.64
N LEU A 31 -14.27 -5.64 0.98
CA LEU A 31 -14.12 -6.07 2.36
C LEU A 31 -12.97 -5.32 3.06
N ILE A 32 -11.78 -5.32 2.47
CA ILE A 32 -10.61 -4.65 3.08
C ILE A 32 -10.83 -3.14 3.15
N TYR A 33 -11.49 -2.55 2.15
CA TYR A 33 -11.74 -1.11 2.10
C TYR A 33 -12.75 -0.65 3.16
N PHE A 34 -13.91 -1.34 3.27
CA PHE A 34 -14.99 -0.95 4.17
C PHE A 34 -14.87 -1.54 5.58
N PHE A 35 -14.20 -2.68 5.70
CA PHE A 35 -13.96 -3.37 6.98
C PHE A 35 -12.47 -3.57 7.18
N PRO A 36 -11.70 -2.47 7.35
CA PRO A 36 -10.26 -2.58 7.55
C PRO A 36 -9.99 -3.40 8.82
N PRO A 37 -8.92 -4.19 8.84
CA PRO A 37 -8.56 -4.96 10.02
C PRO A 37 -8.33 -4.03 11.20
N SER A 38 -8.74 -4.48 12.37
CA SER A 38 -8.47 -3.78 13.62
C SER A 38 -6.94 -3.65 13.83
N PRO A 39 -6.49 -2.53 14.39
CA PRO A 39 -5.09 -2.39 14.73
C PRO A 39 -4.66 -3.57 15.63
N PRO A 40 -3.48 -4.13 15.41
CA PRO A 40 -2.99 -5.20 16.27
C PRO A 40 -2.94 -4.72 17.73
N PRO A 41 -3.26 -5.60 18.71
CA PRO A 41 -3.38 -5.21 20.11
C PRO A 41 -2.12 -4.56 20.70
N HIS A 42 -0.99 -4.68 20.02
CA HIS A 42 0.30 -4.11 20.41
C HIS A 42 0.64 -2.76 19.75
N THR A 43 -0.32 -2.08 19.09
CA THR A 43 -0.05 -0.79 18.44
C THR A 43 0.35 0.30 19.45
N GLN A 44 0.02 0.11 20.73
CA GLN A 44 0.45 0.98 21.82
C GLN A 44 1.86 0.63 22.35
N LEU A 45 2.34 -0.59 22.12
CA LEU A 45 3.67 -1.04 22.54
C LEU A 45 4.67 -0.83 21.41
N ILE A 46 5.83 -0.29 21.74
CA ILE A 46 6.94 -0.16 20.80
C ILE A 46 7.47 -1.55 20.49
N ARG A 47 7.55 -1.90 19.21
CA ARG A 47 7.98 -3.22 18.75
C ARG A 47 9.48 -3.30 18.58
N ASP A 48 10.02 -4.50 18.85
CA ASP A 48 11.38 -4.82 18.41
C ASP A 48 11.33 -5.29 16.96
N GLY A 49 12.08 -4.62 16.08
CA GLY A 49 12.03 -4.86 14.63
C GLY A 49 11.82 -3.56 13.86
N PHE A 50 11.36 -3.65 12.64
CA PHE A 50 11.00 -2.51 11.81
C PHE A 50 9.53 -2.60 11.41
N TYR A 51 8.69 -1.73 11.95
CA TYR A 51 7.25 -1.74 11.72
C TYR A 51 6.76 -0.35 11.34
N LEU A 52 5.83 -0.30 10.39
CA LEU A 52 5.10 0.89 9.98
C LEU A 52 3.67 0.84 10.53
N SER A 53 3.19 1.97 11.03
CA SER A 53 1.82 2.16 11.47
C SER A 53 1.29 3.50 10.99
N ILE A 54 0.18 3.50 10.26
CA ILE A 54 -0.53 4.71 9.81
C ILE A 54 -1.98 4.59 10.26
N PRO A 55 -2.32 5.10 11.46
CA PRO A 55 -3.61 4.84 12.10
C PRO A 55 -4.81 5.27 11.28
N LYS A 56 -4.76 6.44 10.62
CA LYS A 56 -5.88 7.00 9.84
C LYS A 56 -6.40 6.06 8.76
N ILE A 57 -5.52 5.28 8.14
CA ILE A 57 -5.87 4.37 7.04
C ILE A 57 -5.83 2.90 7.46
N HIS A 58 -5.66 2.63 8.75
CA HIS A 58 -5.51 1.27 9.31
C HIS A 58 -4.40 0.45 8.65
N ALA A 59 -3.30 1.12 8.26
CA ALA A 59 -2.13 0.46 7.68
C ALA A 59 -1.15 0.07 8.78
N TYR A 60 -0.94 -1.23 8.97
CA TYR A 60 -0.04 -1.81 9.96
C TYR A 60 0.76 -2.93 9.30
N SER A 61 2.08 -2.81 9.27
CA SER A 61 2.92 -3.78 8.56
C SER A 61 4.32 -3.87 9.14
N GLU A 62 4.89 -5.05 9.06
CA GLU A 62 6.34 -5.21 9.12
C GLU A 62 6.96 -4.57 7.87
N VAL A 63 8.17 -4.02 8.03
CA VAL A 63 8.96 -3.44 6.94
C VAL A 63 10.10 -4.37 6.60
N ILE A 64 10.12 -4.88 5.38
CA ILE A 64 11.19 -5.73 4.85
C ILE A 64 12.34 -4.85 4.41
N VAL A 65 13.49 -5.01 5.06
CA VAL A 65 14.64 -4.10 4.92
C VAL A 65 15.44 -4.39 3.66
N ASN A 66 15.98 -3.32 3.05
CA ASN A 66 17.00 -3.40 2.00
C ASN A 66 16.55 -4.15 0.74
N VAL A 67 15.32 -3.92 0.32
CA VAL A 67 14.71 -4.51 -0.87
C VAL A 67 15.16 -3.75 -2.12
N ASP A 68 15.69 -4.44 -3.10
CA ASP A 68 16.09 -3.84 -4.37
C ASP A 68 14.85 -3.52 -5.23
N PRO A 69 14.51 -2.23 -5.43
CA PRO A 69 13.31 -1.84 -6.16
C PRO A 69 13.41 -2.07 -7.69
N TRP A 70 14.62 -2.34 -8.19
CA TRP A 70 14.88 -2.60 -9.60
C TRP A 70 14.86 -4.09 -9.94
N ASN A 71 14.91 -4.97 -8.94
CA ASN A 71 14.80 -6.41 -9.13
C ASN A 71 13.37 -6.87 -8.84
N GLU A 72 12.62 -7.12 -9.92
CA GLU A 72 11.18 -7.44 -9.85
C GLU A 72 10.88 -8.67 -8.99
N ASN A 73 11.68 -9.73 -9.10
CA ASN A 73 11.48 -10.95 -8.32
C ASN A 73 11.69 -10.69 -6.82
N VAL A 74 12.71 -9.89 -6.48
CA VAL A 74 13.04 -9.57 -5.08
C VAL A 74 11.93 -8.71 -4.46
N TYR A 75 11.52 -7.63 -5.14
CA TYR A 75 10.51 -6.75 -4.53
C TYR A 75 9.13 -7.38 -4.49
N LYS A 76 8.72 -8.17 -5.48
CA LYS A 76 7.44 -8.88 -5.45
C LYS A 76 7.33 -9.82 -4.26
N GLU A 77 8.38 -10.59 -3.96
CA GLU A 77 8.39 -11.48 -2.79
C GLU A 77 8.36 -10.69 -1.46
N ALA A 78 9.05 -9.56 -1.38
CA ALA A 78 9.01 -8.70 -0.21
C ALA A 78 7.60 -8.11 0.00
N LEU A 79 6.97 -7.62 -1.06
CA LEU A 79 5.65 -6.99 -1.00
C LEU A 79 4.51 -7.96 -0.66
N LYS A 80 4.68 -9.27 -0.85
CA LYS A 80 3.75 -10.29 -0.34
C LYS A 80 3.74 -10.34 1.20
N LYS A 81 4.83 -9.95 1.85
CA LYS A 81 5.01 -9.99 3.31
C LYS A 81 4.63 -8.68 4.00
N GLY A 82 4.68 -7.57 3.27
CA GLY A 82 4.36 -6.25 3.84
C GLY A 82 4.95 -5.10 3.04
N VAL A 83 5.35 -4.06 3.76
CA VAL A 83 5.99 -2.87 3.21
C VAL A 83 7.48 -3.14 2.97
N ALA A 84 8.01 -2.69 1.84
CA ALA A 84 9.43 -2.79 1.53
C ALA A 84 10.16 -1.47 1.80
N HIS A 85 11.33 -1.55 2.45
CA HIS A 85 12.30 -0.47 2.55
C HIS A 85 13.27 -0.58 1.38
N ALA A 86 13.40 0.49 0.61
CA ALA A 86 14.20 0.50 -0.60
C ALA A 86 15.70 0.46 -0.28
N LYS A 87 16.41 -0.44 -0.94
CA LYS A 87 17.86 -0.52 -0.91
C LYS A 87 18.49 0.79 -1.38
N GLY A 88 19.50 1.25 -0.64
CA GLY A 88 20.21 2.51 -0.93
C GLY A 88 19.57 3.74 -0.29
N THR A 89 18.51 3.58 0.51
CA THR A 89 17.97 4.62 1.38
C THR A 89 18.31 4.32 2.85
N TYR A 90 17.96 5.23 3.75
CA TYR A 90 18.43 5.20 5.13
C TYR A 90 17.41 4.57 6.08
N LEU A 91 17.86 4.25 7.29
CA LEU A 91 17.05 3.64 8.33
C LEU A 91 16.62 4.68 9.38
N PRO A 92 15.55 4.42 10.15
CA PRO A 92 15.11 5.33 11.20
C PRO A 92 16.22 5.68 12.19
N GLY A 93 16.41 6.99 12.47
CA GLY A 93 17.45 7.51 13.35
C GLY A 93 18.76 7.89 12.66
N GLU A 94 18.86 7.74 11.34
CA GLU A 94 20.02 8.21 10.57
C GLU A 94 19.87 9.66 10.07
N ASN A 95 18.71 10.31 10.36
CA ASN A 95 18.38 11.69 9.99
C ASN A 95 18.48 11.96 8.49
N LYS A 96 18.05 10.98 7.69
CA LYS A 96 18.07 11.01 6.24
C LYS A 96 16.83 10.34 5.67
N THR A 97 16.69 10.32 4.36
CA THR A 97 15.48 9.83 3.70
C THR A 97 15.30 8.33 3.84
N ILE A 98 14.19 7.95 4.44
CA ILE A 98 13.66 6.59 4.47
C ILE A 98 12.66 6.46 3.32
N PHE A 99 12.85 5.47 2.44
CA PHE A 99 11.92 5.23 1.37
C PHE A 99 11.22 3.88 1.53
N LEU A 100 9.91 3.93 1.70
CA LEU A 100 9.04 2.77 1.90
C LEU A 100 8.06 2.64 0.74
N PHE A 101 7.88 1.43 0.23
CA PHE A 101 6.93 1.19 -0.85
C PHE A 101 6.13 -0.09 -0.64
N ALA A 102 4.89 -0.08 -1.12
CA ALA A 102 4.01 -1.23 -1.09
C ALA A 102 2.97 -1.17 -2.22
N HIS A 103 2.27 -2.28 -2.44
CA HIS A 103 1.16 -2.32 -3.38
C HIS A 103 -0.03 -1.49 -2.90
N SER A 104 -0.75 -0.88 -3.86
CA SER A 104 -2.09 -0.31 -3.61
C SER A 104 -3.17 -1.38 -3.68
N SER A 105 -2.95 -2.42 -4.50
CA SER A 105 -3.84 -3.56 -4.65
C SER A 105 -3.04 -4.75 -5.21
N GLY A 106 -3.46 -5.95 -4.89
CA GLY A 106 -2.94 -7.18 -5.50
C GLY A 106 -3.86 -7.69 -6.62
N SER A 107 -3.51 -8.81 -7.25
CA SER A 107 -4.43 -9.57 -8.08
C SER A 107 -5.66 -9.96 -7.26
N PRO A 108 -6.88 -9.98 -7.83
CA PRO A 108 -8.11 -10.27 -7.07
C PRO A 108 -8.07 -11.57 -6.25
N TRP A 109 -7.32 -12.55 -6.72
CA TRP A 109 -7.14 -13.86 -6.06
C TRP A 109 -5.97 -13.92 -5.08
N GLU A 110 -5.16 -12.86 -4.97
CA GLU A 110 -4.01 -12.76 -4.06
C GLU A 110 -4.18 -11.61 -3.06
N ILE A 111 -5.39 -11.05 -2.95
CA ILE A 111 -5.64 -9.92 -2.05
C ILE A 111 -5.53 -10.39 -0.61
N THR A 112 -4.50 -9.90 0.08
CA THR A 112 -4.29 -10.07 1.51
C THR A 112 -4.08 -8.70 2.15
N HIS A 113 -4.21 -8.62 3.47
CA HIS A 113 -3.92 -7.38 4.18
C HIS A 113 -2.47 -6.91 3.95
N GLN A 114 -1.53 -7.84 3.91
CA GLN A 114 -0.11 -7.52 3.73
C GLN A 114 0.21 -6.93 2.35
N ASN A 115 -0.44 -7.40 1.29
CA ASN A 115 -0.18 -6.89 -0.07
C ASN A 115 -1.10 -5.72 -0.49
N THR A 116 -1.96 -5.26 0.42
CA THR A 116 -2.84 -4.08 0.22
C THR A 116 -2.65 -3.01 1.27
N VAL A 117 -1.51 -3.02 1.97
CA VAL A 117 -1.23 -2.09 3.09
C VAL A 117 -1.42 -0.64 2.68
N PHE A 118 -1.06 -0.29 1.43
CA PHE A 118 -1.18 1.08 0.90
C PHE A 118 -2.42 1.29 0.00
N LEU A 119 -3.43 0.43 0.10
CA LEU A 119 -4.68 0.58 -0.66
C LEU A 119 -5.33 1.97 -0.45
N ARG A 120 -5.32 2.45 0.79
CA ARG A 120 -5.93 3.72 1.19
C ARG A 120 -4.93 4.86 1.35
N LEU A 121 -3.70 4.72 0.83
CA LEU A 121 -2.65 5.74 0.97
C LEU A 121 -3.08 7.10 0.42
N GLY A 122 -3.94 7.11 -0.61
CA GLY A 122 -4.48 8.32 -1.20
C GLY A 122 -5.38 9.15 -0.28
N GLU A 123 -5.91 8.57 0.80
CA GLU A 123 -6.78 9.25 1.77
C GLU A 123 -6.00 10.09 2.80
N LEU A 124 -4.67 9.93 2.80
CA LEU A 124 -3.82 10.69 3.71
C LEU A 124 -3.76 12.16 3.32
N GLU A 125 -3.74 13.02 4.32
CA GLU A 125 -3.69 14.48 4.21
C GLU A 125 -2.56 15.05 5.05
N LYS A 126 -2.31 16.35 4.87
CA LYS A 126 -1.33 17.08 5.72
C LYS A 126 -1.71 16.96 7.19
N ASN A 127 -0.68 16.83 8.03
CA ASN A 127 -0.74 16.63 9.48
C ASN A 127 -1.18 15.23 9.94
N ASP A 128 -1.48 14.28 9.04
CA ASP A 128 -1.66 12.90 9.43
C ASP A 128 -0.35 12.29 9.92
N LEU A 129 -0.45 11.35 10.87
CA LEU A 129 0.70 10.73 11.50
C LEU A 129 1.13 9.44 10.79
N VAL A 130 2.43 9.31 10.65
CA VAL A 130 3.12 8.08 10.28
C VAL A 130 4.02 7.69 11.44
N LEU A 131 3.85 6.49 11.98
CA LEU A 131 4.62 5.97 13.08
C LEU A 131 5.52 4.85 12.58
N ILE A 132 6.78 4.89 12.98
CA ILE A 132 7.77 3.86 12.66
C ILE A 132 8.38 3.35 13.96
N ASP A 133 8.21 2.07 14.25
CA ASP A 133 8.93 1.39 15.32
C ASP A 133 10.17 0.73 14.72
N TYR A 134 11.34 1.08 15.25
CA TYR A 134 12.63 0.51 14.84
C TYR A 134 13.55 0.30 16.03
N LYS A 135 14.02 -0.93 16.25
CA LYS A 135 14.91 -1.29 17.35
C LYS A 135 14.43 -0.79 18.70
N LYS A 136 13.18 -1.06 19.05
CA LYS A 136 12.52 -0.63 20.31
C LYS A 136 12.42 0.89 20.50
N LYS A 137 12.55 1.67 19.45
CA LYS A 137 12.33 3.13 19.46
C LYS A 137 11.21 3.47 18.49
N ARG A 138 10.32 4.39 18.87
CA ARG A 138 9.27 4.94 18.01
C ARG A 138 9.68 6.28 17.46
N TYR A 139 9.60 6.40 16.15
CA TYR A 139 9.78 7.63 15.39
C TYR A 139 8.41 8.10 14.90
N GLN A 140 8.13 9.39 15.02
CA GLN A 140 6.86 9.98 14.62
C GLN A 140 7.12 10.97 13.49
N TYR A 141 6.40 10.80 12.39
CA TYR A 141 6.48 11.68 11.24
C TYR A 141 5.12 12.26 10.94
N THR A 142 5.11 13.51 10.46
CA THR A 142 3.90 14.23 10.07
C THR A 142 3.93 14.49 8.59
N ILE A 143 2.84 14.15 7.90
CA ILE A 143 2.71 14.35 6.45
C ILE A 143 2.68 15.84 6.14
N TYR A 144 3.51 16.27 5.19
CA TYR A 144 3.57 17.66 4.75
C TYR A 144 3.27 17.85 3.25
N ASP A 145 3.43 16.81 2.42
CA ASP A 145 3.20 16.89 0.97
C ASP A 145 2.71 15.56 0.40
N LYS A 146 1.96 15.65 -0.72
CA LYS A 146 1.46 14.52 -1.48
C LYS A 146 1.56 14.82 -2.96
N LYS A 147 2.09 13.89 -3.77
CA LYS A 147 2.28 14.07 -5.20
C LYS A 147 1.97 12.79 -5.98
N GLU A 148 1.45 12.97 -7.18
CA GLU A 148 1.41 11.92 -8.19
C GLU A 148 2.49 12.19 -9.24
N VAL A 149 3.28 11.16 -9.56
CA VAL A 149 4.35 11.25 -10.54
C VAL A 149 4.26 10.13 -11.58
N SER A 150 4.93 10.30 -12.71
CA SER A 150 5.10 9.25 -13.70
C SER A 150 5.92 8.08 -13.10
N PRO A 151 5.68 6.82 -13.52
CA PRO A 151 6.47 5.68 -13.07
C PRO A 151 7.97 5.78 -13.35
N ILE A 152 8.36 6.55 -14.37
CA ILE A 152 9.75 6.76 -14.76
C ILE A 152 10.39 7.97 -14.07
N ASP A 153 9.61 8.80 -13.38
CA ASP A 153 10.12 9.95 -12.64
C ASP A 153 10.70 9.50 -11.29
N THR A 154 12.01 9.59 -11.16
CA THR A 154 12.78 9.25 -9.96
C THR A 154 13.44 10.47 -9.33
N ASN A 155 13.07 11.69 -9.74
CA ASN A 155 13.68 12.92 -9.25
C ASN A 155 13.54 13.10 -7.72
N TYR A 156 12.51 12.55 -7.13
CA TYR A 156 12.28 12.56 -5.68
C TYR A 156 13.33 11.77 -4.89
N LEU A 157 14.07 10.87 -5.55
CA LEU A 157 15.17 10.10 -4.95
C LEU A 157 16.55 10.74 -5.14
N LYS A 158 16.66 11.86 -5.87
CA LYS A 158 17.96 12.51 -6.12
C LYS A 158 18.54 13.21 -4.89
N ASN A 159 17.73 13.54 -3.91
CA ASN A 159 18.16 14.22 -2.69
C ASN A 159 17.66 13.46 -1.47
N ILE A 160 18.37 12.39 -1.12
CA ILE A 160 18.08 11.50 0.02
C ILE A 160 18.76 11.95 1.33
N ASP A 161 19.42 13.10 1.34
CA ASP A 161 20.06 13.65 2.53
C ASP A 161 19.11 14.49 3.41
N LYS A 162 17.80 14.42 3.14
CA LYS A 162 16.76 15.07 3.96
C LYS A 162 16.20 14.08 4.97
N ASP A 163 15.94 14.54 6.16
CA ASP A 163 15.27 13.76 7.22
C ASP A 163 13.77 13.70 6.95
N ILE A 164 13.37 12.78 6.07
CA ILE A 164 11.99 12.56 5.67
C ILE A 164 11.69 11.09 5.46
N VAL A 165 10.43 10.74 5.56
CA VAL A 165 9.88 9.46 5.08
C VAL A 165 9.12 9.70 3.79
N ILE A 166 9.40 8.89 2.79
CA ILE A 166 8.63 8.83 1.55
C ILE A 166 7.90 7.50 1.50
N LEU A 167 6.56 7.55 1.40
CA LEU A 167 5.73 6.37 1.17
C LEU A 167 5.29 6.37 -0.28
N GLN A 168 5.46 5.23 -0.97
CA GLN A 168 5.08 5.09 -2.38
C GLN A 168 4.14 3.93 -2.61
N THR A 169 3.14 4.18 -3.46
CA THR A 169 2.28 3.13 -4.03
C THR A 169 1.92 3.42 -5.49
N CYS A 170 1.26 2.49 -6.14
CA CYS A 170 0.71 2.69 -7.48
C CYS A 170 -0.66 3.41 -7.41
N THR A 171 -0.98 4.22 -8.42
CA THR A 171 -2.26 4.93 -8.56
C THR A 171 -2.66 5.04 -10.04
N PRO A 172 -3.96 5.05 -10.40
CA PRO A 172 -5.12 4.66 -9.59
C PRO A 172 -5.06 3.21 -9.07
N ILE A 173 -5.85 2.91 -8.05
CA ILE A 173 -5.96 1.56 -7.47
C ILE A 173 -6.21 0.53 -8.59
N GLY A 174 -5.49 -0.60 -8.55
CA GLY A 174 -5.58 -1.65 -9.59
C GLY A 174 -4.78 -1.37 -10.86
N THR A 175 -4.04 -0.26 -10.92
CA THR A 175 -3.21 0.10 -12.08
C THR A 175 -1.78 0.42 -11.67
N SER A 176 -0.89 0.55 -12.66
CA SER A 176 0.48 1.01 -12.48
C SER A 176 0.79 2.29 -13.27
N LEU A 177 -0.26 3.05 -13.64
CA LEU A 177 -0.15 4.21 -14.52
C LEU A 177 0.67 5.35 -13.93
N LYS A 178 0.57 5.55 -12.61
CA LYS A 178 1.32 6.57 -11.87
C LYS A 178 1.84 6.02 -10.55
N ARG A 179 2.68 6.80 -9.88
CA ARG A 179 3.10 6.59 -8.50
C ARG A 179 2.53 7.70 -7.62
N LEU A 180 1.88 7.30 -6.54
CA LEU A 180 1.49 8.20 -5.46
C LEU A 180 2.61 8.24 -4.43
N LEU A 181 3.07 9.44 -4.11
CA LEU A 181 4.12 9.71 -3.12
C LEU A 181 3.52 10.52 -1.97
N ILE A 182 3.76 10.07 -0.75
CA ILE A 182 3.45 10.79 0.48
C ILE A 182 4.78 11.15 1.15
N PHE A 183 4.96 12.41 1.49
CA PHE A 183 6.15 12.93 2.14
C PHE A 183 5.83 13.30 3.57
N ALA A 184 6.56 12.72 4.52
CA ALA A 184 6.43 13.02 5.94
C ALA A 184 7.78 13.42 6.52
N LYS A 185 7.78 14.37 7.46
CA LYS A 185 8.97 14.83 8.20
C LYS A 185 8.83 14.47 9.67
N GLU A 186 9.96 14.32 10.36
CA GLU A 186 9.95 14.06 11.79
C GLU A 186 9.22 15.19 12.54
N TYR A 187 8.45 14.78 13.57
CA TYR A 187 7.59 15.68 14.36
C TYR A 187 8.43 16.45 15.38
#